data_c067223abbfa00e5e578c3b5547fda9b
#
_entry.id   c067223abbfa00e5e578c3b5547fda9b
#
_cell.length_a   1.000
_cell.length_b   1.000
_cell.length_c   1.000
_cell.angle_alpha   90.00
_cell.angle_beta   90.00
_cell.angle_gamma   90.00
#
_symmetry.space_group_name_H-M   'P 1'
#
loop_
_entity.id
_entity.type
_entity.pdbx_description
1 polymer ?
#
loop_
_entity_poly.entity_id
_entity_poly.type
_entity_poly.pdbx_seq_one_letter_code
_entity_poly.pdbx_strand_id
1 'polypeptide(L)'
;NQWIDRLICKIGTAAYYVPAFWLGVVLILIFSVNLGWFPSSGAYDVGMADSIGNRMKHMILPLVVMIFSHLWYYAYMIRNKFLDEVRKDYVLLARSKGLSKRKILWKHCLRNVMPTIVSIMAVSVPHVTGGTVTVEAVFNYAGIGNLAVESAKYHDYNLLMIDVLITGFIVFLSSFVAQTVNEEIDPRMKDSEVRVW
;
A
#
# COMPACT_ATOMS: atom_id res chain seq x y z
N ASN A 1 17.46 14.55 -13.79
CA ASN A 1 16.96 14.48 -15.18
C ASN A 1 15.45 14.74 -15.20
N GLN A 2 15.04 15.95 -15.54
CA GLN A 2 13.64 16.37 -15.53
C GLN A 2 12.75 15.56 -16.49
N TRP A 3 13.30 15.06 -17.61
CA TRP A 3 12.49 14.30 -18.56
C TRP A 3 12.20 12.87 -18.07
N ILE A 4 13.13 12.22 -17.40
CA ILE A 4 12.92 10.90 -16.77
C ILE A 4 11.83 11.01 -15.71
N ASP A 5 11.89 12.03 -14.86
CA ASP A 5 10.86 12.29 -13.84
C ASP A 5 9.48 12.52 -14.49
N ARG A 6 9.40 13.31 -15.55
CA ARG A 6 8.15 13.53 -16.30
C ARG A 6 7.61 12.24 -16.93
N LEU A 7 8.51 11.41 -17.49
CA LEU A 7 8.12 10.13 -18.09
C LEU A 7 7.57 9.17 -17.05
N ILE A 8 8.27 9.01 -15.92
CA ILE A 8 7.82 8.17 -14.79
C ILE A 8 6.48 8.67 -14.27
N CYS A 9 6.31 9.99 -14.08
CA CYS A 9 5.04 10.54 -13.63
C CYS A 9 3.90 10.28 -14.62
N LYS A 10 4.14 10.41 -15.94
CA LYS A 10 3.12 10.12 -16.96
C LYS A 10 2.73 8.65 -16.99
N ILE A 11 3.73 7.74 -16.96
CA ILE A 11 3.48 6.29 -16.90
C ILE A 11 2.72 5.95 -15.60
N GLY A 12 3.17 6.50 -14.47
CA GLY A 12 2.52 6.28 -13.18
C GLY A 12 1.08 6.79 -13.15
N THR A 13 0.81 7.96 -13.73
CA THR A 13 -0.55 8.49 -13.85
C THR A 13 -1.41 7.58 -14.73
N ALA A 14 -0.93 7.15 -15.88
CA ALA A 14 -1.65 6.23 -16.75
C ALA A 14 -1.93 4.89 -16.04
N ALA A 15 -0.93 4.35 -15.35
CA ALA A 15 -1.05 3.10 -14.59
C ALA A 15 -2.03 3.20 -13.41
N TYR A 16 -2.12 4.35 -12.77
CA TYR A 16 -3.06 4.60 -11.67
C TYR A 16 -4.54 4.49 -12.11
N TYR A 17 -4.86 4.87 -13.35
CA TYR A 17 -6.21 4.79 -13.89
C TYR A 17 -6.57 3.40 -14.42
N VAL A 18 -5.64 2.44 -14.43
CA VAL A 18 -5.95 1.05 -14.82
C VAL A 18 -6.77 0.38 -13.72
N PRO A 19 -8.01 -0.06 -13.99
CA PRO A 19 -8.83 -0.73 -12.97
C PRO A 19 -8.18 -2.05 -12.50
N ALA A 20 -8.17 -2.29 -11.19
CA ALA A 20 -7.56 -3.49 -10.61
C ALA A 20 -8.16 -4.79 -11.18
N PHE A 21 -9.48 -4.86 -11.35
CA PHE A 21 -10.12 -6.03 -11.93
C PHE A 21 -9.68 -6.29 -13.38
N TRP A 22 -9.56 -5.24 -14.19
CA TRP A 22 -9.11 -5.36 -15.57
C TRP A 22 -7.65 -5.85 -15.64
N LEU A 23 -6.78 -5.28 -14.81
CA LEU A 23 -5.39 -5.73 -14.69
C LEU A 23 -5.33 -7.19 -14.27
N GLY A 24 -6.15 -7.61 -13.29
CA GLY A 24 -6.24 -9.00 -12.84
C GLY A 24 -6.60 -9.95 -13.98
N VAL A 25 -7.62 -9.64 -14.76
CA VAL A 25 -8.04 -10.46 -15.92
C VAL A 25 -6.92 -10.53 -16.97
N VAL A 26 -6.27 -9.41 -17.29
CA VAL A 26 -5.15 -9.38 -18.24
C VAL A 26 -3.97 -10.25 -17.76
N LEU A 27 -3.62 -10.18 -16.47
CA LEU A 27 -2.55 -11.02 -15.91
C LEU A 27 -2.91 -12.50 -15.92
N ILE A 28 -4.16 -12.87 -15.61
CA ILE A 28 -4.64 -14.24 -15.74
C ILE A 28 -4.49 -14.74 -17.18
N LEU A 29 -4.97 -13.96 -18.16
CA LEU A 29 -4.87 -14.34 -19.57
C LEU A 29 -3.44 -14.54 -20.04
N ILE A 30 -2.52 -13.67 -19.65
CA ILE A 30 -1.12 -13.75 -20.08
C ILE A 30 -0.38 -14.85 -19.32
N PHE A 31 -0.36 -14.78 -17.99
CA PHE A 31 0.55 -15.57 -17.16
C PHE A 31 -0.03 -16.93 -16.75
N SER A 32 -1.34 -17.07 -16.69
CA SER A 32 -1.98 -18.33 -16.36
C SER A 32 -2.40 -19.10 -17.61
N VAL A 33 -3.17 -18.48 -18.49
CA VAL A 33 -3.76 -19.16 -19.65
C VAL A 33 -2.72 -19.36 -20.76
N ASN A 34 -2.01 -18.31 -21.18
CA ASN A 34 -1.08 -18.41 -22.31
C ASN A 34 0.28 -19.02 -21.92
N LEU A 35 0.83 -18.60 -20.78
CA LEU A 35 2.17 -19.04 -20.36
C LEU A 35 2.15 -20.23 -19.39
N GLY A 36 1.04 -20.49 -18.71
CA GLY A 36 0.93 -21.57 -17.72
C GLY A 36 1.86 -21.42 -16.52
N TRP A 37 2.34 -20.22 -16.20
CA TRP A 37 3.31 -20.01 -15.13
C TRP A 37 2.67 -19.99 -13.75
N PHE A 38 1.45 -19.45 -13.64
CA PHE A 38 0.74 -19.27 -12.39
C PHE A 38 -0.69 -19.80 -12.51
N PRO A 39 -1.30 -20.21 -11.38
CA PRO A 39 -2.69 -20.61 -11.35
C PRO A 39 -3.62 -19.43 -11.64
N SER A 40 -4.78 -19.71 -12.25
CA SER A 40 -5.76 -18.70 -12.62
C SER A 40 -6.69 -18.29 -11.48
N SER A 41 -6.91 -19.16 -10.50
CA SER A 41 -7.89 -18.97 -9.44
C SER A 41 -7.62 -19.83 -8.21
N GLY A 42 -8.28 -19.49 -7.10
CA GLY A 42 -8.20 -20.21 -5.84
C GLY A 42 -6.98 -19.83 -4.99
N ALA A 43 -6.95 -20.33 -3.76
CA ALA A 43 -5.87 -20.09 -2.81
C ALA A 43 -4.81 -21.22 -2.81
N TYR A 44 -5.15 -22.36 -3.38
CA TYR A 44 -4.30 -23.57 -3.53
C TYR A 44 -4.95 -24.58 -4.48
N ASP A 45 -4.16 -25.51 -5.01
CA ASP A 45 -4.65 -26.62 -5.83
C ASP A 45 -5.32 -27.70 -4.96
N VAL A 46 -6.27 -28.45 -5.56
CA VAL A 46 -6.98 -29.52 -4.86
C VAL A 46 -5.99 -30.54 -4.26
N GLY A 47 -6.10 -30.76 -2.96
CA GLY A 47 -5.22 -31.66 -2.22
C GLY A 47 -3.86 -31.06 -1.80
N MET A 48 -3.58 -29.78 -2.11
CA MET A 48 -2.33 -29.10 -1.76
C MET A 48 -2.51 -27.95 -0.72
N ALA A 49 -3.57 -28.02 0.07
CA ALA A 49 -3.88 -26.99 1.07
C ALA A 49 -2.74 -26.74 2.09
N ASP A 50 -1.97 -27.76 2.43
CA ASP A 50 -0.86 -27.68 3.39
C ASP A 50 0.48 -27.28 2.75
N SER A 51 0.54 -27.19 1.42
CA SER A 51 1.75 -26.82 0.70
C SER A 51 1.92 -25.30 0.66
N ILE A 52 2.86 -24.77 1.45
CA ILE A 52 3.20 -23.33 1.46
C ILE A 52 3.63 -22.87 0.06
N GLY A 53 4.44 -23.66 -0.65
CA GLY A 53 4.89 -23.30 -1.99
C GLY A 53 3.76 -23.21 -3.00
N ASN A 54 2.73 -24.05 -2.90
CA ASN A 54 1.55 -23.99 -3.74
C ASN A 54 0.73 -22.72 -3.42
N ARG A 55 0.46 -22.44 -2.15
CA ARG A 55 -0.22 -21.21 -1.72
C ARG A 55 0.50 -19.95 -2.19
N MET A 56 1.82 -19.91 -2.10
CA MET A 56 2.62 -18.77 -2.58
C MET A 56 2.44 -18.53 -4.08
N LYS A 57 2.38 -19.59 -4.90
CA LYS A 57 2.12 -19.45 -6.35
C LYS A 57 0.77 -18.82 -6.63
N HIS A 58 -0.27 -19.20 -5.89
CA HIS A 58 -1.62 -18.62 -6.02
C HIS A 58 -1.70 -17.16 -5.57
N MET A 59 -0.83 -16.71 -4.65
CA MET A 59 -0.77 -15.34 -4.17
C MET A 59 -0.07 -14.38 -5.13
N ILE A 60 0.80 -14.84 -6.03
CA ILE A 60 1.67 -13.97 -6.83
C ILE A 60 0.85 -13.02 -7.70
N LEU A 61 -0.07 -13.50 -8.52
CA LEU A 61 -0.85 -12.65 -9.41
C LEU A 61 -1.76 -11.66 -8.64
N PRO A 62 -2.53 -12.07 -7.62
CA PRO A 62 -3.27 -11.15 -6.75
C PRO A 62 -2.38 -10.07 -6.13
N LEU A 63 -1.22 -10.43 -5.58
CA LEU A 63 -0.28 -9.48 -4.99
C LEU A 63 0.26 -8.49 -6.01
N VAL A 64 0.59 -8.93 -7.23
CA VAL A 64 1.06 -8.04 -8.30
C VAL A 64 -0.02 -7.01 -8.64
N VAL A 65 -1.29 -7.40 -8.75
CA VAL A 65 -2.39 -6.47 -8.99
C VAL A 65 -2.51 -5.45 -7.85
N MET A 66 -2.48 -5.91 -6.60
CA MET A 66 -2.59 -5.04 -5.44
C MET A 66 -1.41 -4.05 -5.34
N ILE A 67 -0.19 -4.54 -5.50
CA ILE A 67 1.01 -3.68 -5.48
C ILE A 67 0.91 -2.64 -6.60
N PHE A 68 0.58 -3.05 -7.81
CA PHE A 68 0.51 -2.16 -8.96
C PHE A 68 -0.56 -1.08 -8.79
N SER A 69 -1.74 -1.44 -8.27
CA SER A 69 -2.85 -0.51 -8.06
C SER A 69 -2.55 0.57 -7.01
N HIS A 70 -1.75 0.25 -5.99
CA HIS A 70 -1.46 1.16 -4.89
C HIS A 70 -0.12 1.89 -5.02
N LEU A 71 0.86 1.28 -5.72
CA LEU A 71 2.22 1.77 -5.85
C LEU A 71 2.29 3.24 -6.31
N TRP A 72 1.55 3.55 -7.38
CA TRP A 72 1.60 4.88 -8.00
C TRP A 72 1.00 5.96 -7.12
N TYR A 73 -0.08 5.64 -6.41
CA TYR A 73 -0.72 6.54 -5.47
C TYR A 73 0.23 6.93 -4.34
N TYR A 74 0.82 5.95 -3.68
CA TYR A 74 1.76 6.20 -2.57
C TYR A 74 3.06 6.83 -3.04
N ALA A 75 3.60 6.40 -4.17
CA ALA A 75 4.79 6.99 -4.76
C ALA A 75 4.57 8.49 -5.07
N TYR A 76 3.40 8.86 -5.57
CA TYR A 76 3.04 10.24 -5.84
C TYR A 76 2.91 11.07 -4.55
N MET A 77 2.26 10.55 -3.53
CA MET A 77 2.14 11.21 -2.22
C MET A 77 3.52 11.47 -1.60
N ILE A 78 4.38 10.47 -1.55
CA ILE A 78 5.73 10.58 -1.00
C ILE A 78 6.56 11.57 -1.83
N ARG A 79 6.48 11.49 -3.16
CA ARG A 79 7.17 12.42 -4.06
C ARG A 79 6.76 13.88 -3.80
N ASN A 80 5.49 14.17 -3.69
CA ASN A 80 5.01 15.53 -3.42
C ASN A 80 5.54 16.03 -2.09
N LYS A 81 5.50 15.21 -1.05
CA LYS A 81 6.05 15.56 0.26
C LYS A 81 7.55 15.88 0.19
N PHE A 82 8.32 15.09 -0.58
CA PHE A 82 9.73 15.40 -0.82
C PHE A 82 9.93 16.72 -1.57
N LEU A 83 9.10 17.03 -2.57
CA LEU A 83 9.19 18.29 -3.30
C LEU A 83 8.90 19.50 -2.42
N ASP A 84 7.93 19.38 -1.52
CA ASP A 84 7.62 20.43 -0.55
C ASP A 84 8.78 20.61 0.45
N GLU A 85 9.36 19.51 0.92
CA GLU A 85 10.47 19.53 1.87
C GLU A 85 11.74 20.17 1.28
N VAL A 86 12.04 19.91 0.02
CA VAL A 86 13.22 20.47 -0.68
C VAL A 86 13.13 21.99 -0.87
N ARG A 87 11.93 22.58 -0.77
CA ARG A 87 11.70 24.04 -0.90
C ARG A 87 11.86 24.81 0.40
N LYS A 88 12.00 24.13 1.53
CA LYS A 88 12.09 24.78 2.85
C LYS A 88 13.42 25.50 3.06
N ASP A 89 13.40 26.53 3.91
CA ASP A 89 14.53 27.42 4.17
C ASP A 89 15.78 26.71 4.72
N TYR A 90 15.60 25.66 5.53
CA TYR A 90 16.74 24.87 6.03
C TYR A 90 17.51 24.19 4.91
N VAL A 91 16.86 23.87 3.76
CA VAL A 91 17.53 23.29 2.58
C VAL A 91 18.36 24.36 1.89
N LEU A 92 17.88 25.61 1.81
CA LEU A 92 18.64 26.74 1.29
C LEU A 92 19.87 27.00 2.16
N LEU A 93 19.70 26.99 3.48
CA LEU A 93 20.80 27.11 4.44
C LEU A 93 21.82 25.99 4.31
N ALA A 94 21.37 24.75 4.12
CA ALA A 94 22.27 23.62 3.92
C ALA A 94 23.06 23.73 2.60
N ARG A 95 22.46 24.26 1.54
CA ARG A 95 23.13 24.55 0.26
C ARG A 95 24.17 25.66 0.41
N SER A 96 23.86 26.75 1.11
CA SER A 96 24.80 27.84 1.35
C SER A 96 26.03 27.42 2.16
N LYS A 97 25.89 26.39 3.01
CA LYS A 97 26.98 25.71 3.73
C LYS A 97 27.78 24.72 2.86
N GLY A 98 27.51 24.64 1.56
CA GLY A 98 28.25 23.79 0.64
C GLY A 98 27.93 22.29 0.73
N LEU A 99 26.83 21.88 1.39
CA LEU A 99 26.46 20.46 1.48
C LEU A 99 26.01 19.94 0.10
N SER A 100 26.47 18.73 -0.24
CA SER A 100 26.07 18.08 -1.48
C SER A 100 24.57 17.76 -1.51
N LYS A 101 23.97 17.83 -2.69
CA LYS A 101 22.52 17.53 -2.91
C LYS A 101 22.12 16.17 -2.33
N ARG A 102 22.97 15.14 -2.48
CA ARG A 102 22.73 13.80 -1.94
C ARG A 102 22.67 13.81 -0.41
N LYS A 103 23.60 14.50 0.25
CA LYS A 103 23.64 14.62 1.72
C LYS A 103 22.41 15.36 2.25
N ILE A 104 21.97 16.43 1.56
CA ILE A 104 20.77 17.17 1.93
C ILE A 104 19.52 16.27 1.82
N LEU A 105 19.35 15.56 0.70
CA LEU A 105 18.18 14.71 0.49
C LEU A 105 18.12 13.55 1.51
N TRP A 106 19.22 12.79 1.68
CA TRP A 106 19.20 11.60 2.52
C TRP A 106 19.30 11.89 4.02
N LYS A 107 20.06 12.88 4.43
CA LYS A 107 20.27 13.17 5.87
C LYS A 107 19.26 14.15 6.45
N HIS A 108 18.79 15.12 5.65
CA HIS A 108 17.92 16.19 6.13
C HIS A 108 16.48 16.01 5.64
N CYS A 109 16.25 15.93 4.32
CA CYS A 109 14.89 15.84 3.80
C CYS A 109 14.21 14.51 4.14
N LEU A 110 14.90 13.36 3.95
CA LEU A 110 14.32 12.05 4.24
C LEU A 110 13.86 11.94 5.69
N ARG A 111 14.70 12.39 6.64
CA ARG A 111 14.34 12.34 8.06
C ARG A 111 13.06 13.11 8.38
N ASN A 112 12.87 14.27 7.74
CA ASN A 112 11.67 15.09 7.94
C ASN A 112 10.44 14.55 7.19
N VAL A 113 10.65 13.73 6.16
CA VAL A 113 9.57 13.08 5.39
C VAL A 113 9.16 11.74 6.01
N MET A 114 10.04 11.10 6.80
CA MET A 114 9.79 9.80 7.41
C MET A 114 8.47 9.70 8.20
N PRO A 115 8.10 10.66 9.07
CA PRO A 115 6.82 10.60 9.76
C PRO A 115 5.63 10.51 8.82
N THR A 116 5.68 11.27 7.72
CA THR A 116 4.63 11.20 6.68
C THR A 116 4.61 9.85 5.98
N ILE A 117 5.77 9.24 5.69
CA ILE A 117 5.84 7.90 5.08
C ILE A 117 5.22 6.87 6.02
N VAL A 118 5.55 6.89 7.31
CA VAL A 118 4.97 5.99 8.32
C VAL A 118 3.45 6.16 8.41
N SER A 119 2.95 7.40 8.42
CA SER A 119 1.51 7.68 8.42
C SER A 119 0.82 7.15 7.15
N ILE A 120 1.45 7.32 5.96
CA ILE A 120 0.94 6.76 4.70
C ILE A 120 0.87 5.24 4.77
N MET A 121 1.88 4.58 5.33
CA MET A 121 1.88 3.12 5.52
C MET A 121 0.73 2.66 6.43
N ALA A 122 0.45 3.37 7.52
CA ALA A 122 -0.68 3.05 8.39
C ALA A 122 -2.02 3.21 7.67
N VAL A 123 -2.22 4.31 6.96
CA VAL A 123 -3.44 4.58 6.17
C VAL A 123 -3.59 3.58 5.01
N SER A 124 -2.50 2.96 4.55
CA SER A 124 -2.57 1.93 3.51
C SER A 124 -3.26 0.64 3.97
N VAL A 125 -3.24 0.32 5.26
CA VAL A 125 -3.85 -0.91 5.78
C VAL A 125 -5.37 -0.97 5.51
N PRO A 126 -6.20 0.03 5.89
CA PRO A 126 -7.62 0.02 5.53
C PRO A 126 -7.86 0.07 4.03
N HIS A 127 -7.02 0.75 3.25
CA HIS A 127 -7.15 0.76 1.78
C HIS A 127 -6.85 -0.60 1.17
N VAL A 128 -5.86 -1.30 1.67
CA VAL A 128 -5.52 -2.66 1.23
C VAL A 128 -6.66 -3.61 1.60
N THR A 129 -7.13 -3.61 2.84
CA THR A 129 -8.22 -4.51 3.27
C THR A 129 -9.53 -4.26 2.51
N GLY A 130 -9.90 -3.00 2.25
CA GLY A 130 -11.07 -2.67 1.45
C GLY A 130 -10.91 -2.93 -0.06
N GLY A 131 -9.69 -2.79 -0.59
CA GLY A 131 -9.38 -3.02 -2.01
C GLY A 131 -9.22 -4.48 -2.40
N THR A 132 -9.00 -5.39 -1.44
CA THR A 132 -8.81 -6.81 -1.72
C THR A 132 -10.06 -7.50 -2.27
N VAL A 133 -11.26 -7.06 -1.89
CA VAL A 133 -12.55 -7.65 -2.33
C VAL A 133 -12.61 -7.86 -3.83
N THR A 134 -12.28 -6.82 -4.62
CA THR A 134 -12.33 -6.91 -6.09
C THR A 134 -11.28 -7.88 -6.63
N VAL A 135 -10.07 -7.86 -6.07
CA VAL A 135 -8.98 -8.76 -6.46
C VAL A 135 -9.30 -10.20 -6.07
N GLU A 136 -9.78 -10.42 -4.85
CA GLU A 136 -10.21 -11.72 -4.35
C GLU A 136 -11.32 -12.31 -5.23
N ALA A 137 -12.29 -11.49 -5.65
CA ALA A 137 -13.36 -11.93 -6.54
C ALA A 137 -12.84 -12.33 -7.93
N VAL A 138 -11.92 -11.55 -8.53
CA VAL A 138 -11.34 -11.84 -9.85
C VAL A 138 -10.54 -13.15 -9.85
N PHE A 139 -9.75 -13.38 -8.78
CA PHE A 139 -8.93 -14.58 -8.65
C PHE A 139 -9.65 -15.72 -7.92
N ASN A 140 -10.93 -15.54 -7.55
CA ASN A 140 -11.66 -16.48 -6.69
C ASN A 140 -10.81 -16.92 -5.47
N TYR A 141 -10.14 -15.95 -4.87
CA TYR A 141 -9.25 -16.17 -3.74
C TYR A 141 -10.05 -16.06 -2.43
N ALA A 142 -9.93 -17.08 -1.57
CA ALA A 142 -10.61 -17.08 -0.27
C ALA A 142 -9.91 -16.11 0.70
N GLY A 143 -10.31 -14.86 0.70
CA GLY A 143 -9.79 -13.79 1.56
C GLY A 143 -10.86 -13.17 2.45
N ILE A 144 -10.42 -12.27 3.33
CA ILE A 144 -11.26 -11.58 4.31
C ILE A 144 -12.33 -10.72 3.60
N GLY A 145 -11.97 -10.03 2.51
CA GLY A 145 -12.90 -9.18 1.78
C GLY A 145 -14.02 -9.96 1.13
N ASN A 146 -13.72 -11.10 0.52
CA ASN A 146 -14.75 -11.97 -0.06
C ASN A 146 -15.62 -12.60 1.02
N LEU A 147 -15.04 -12.97 2.16
CA LEU A 147 -15.76 -13.48 3.32
C LEU A 147 -16.80 -12.47 3.82
N ALA A 148 -16.44 -11.20 3.96
CA ALA A 148 -17.38 -10.13 4.35
C ALA A 148 -18.55 -10.01 3.38
N VAL A 149 -18.26 -10.02 2.06
CA VAL A 149 -19.32 -9.93 1.02
C VAL A 149 -20.25 -11.15 1.05
N GLU A 150 -19.71 -12.35 1.19
CA GLU A 150 -20.53 -13.56 1.27
C GLU A 150 -21.38 -13.58 2.54
N SER A 151 -20.80 -13.25 3.69
CA SER A 151 -21.52 -13.16 4.96
C SER A 151 -22.69 -12.17 4.88
N ALA A 152 -22.47 -11.02 4.23
CA ALA A 152 -23.53 -10.03 3.99
C ALA A 152 -24.64 -10.57 3.07
N LYS A 153 -24.29 -11.25 1.97
CA LYS A 153 -25.23 -11.85 1.03
C LYS A 153 -26.09 -12.94 1.66
N TYR A 154 -25.50 -13.77 2.50
CA TYR A 154 -26.20 -14.87 3.17
C TYR A 154 -26.83 -14.47 4.50
N HIS A 155 -26.77 -13.19 4.88
CA HIS A 155 -27.31 -12.64 6.13
C HIS A 155 -26.68 -13.27 7.38
N ASP A 156 -25.45 -13.77 7.28
CA ASP A 156 -24.67 -14.24 8.43
C ASP A 156 -24.06 -13.05 9.17
N TYR A 157 -24.90 -12.38 9.95
CA TYR A 157 -24.48 -11.18 10.69
C TYR A 157 -23.43 -11.49 11.76
N ASN A 158 -23.40 -12.72 12.31
CA ASN A 158 -22.41 -13.09 13.31
C ASN A 158 -21.02 -13.14 12.71
N LEU A 159 -20.87 -13.80 11.56
CA LEU A 159 -19.61 -13.89 10.83
C LEU A 159 -19.18 -12.52 10.31
N LEU A 160 -20.10 -11.73 9.78
CA LEU A 160 -19.84 -10.37 9.30
C LEU A 160 -19.34 -9.46 10.44
N MET A 161 -19.97 -9.54 11.63
CA MET A 161 -19.52 -8.76 12.79
C MET A 161 -18.11 -9.14 13.24
N ILE A 162 -17.78 -10.43 13.26
CA ILE A 162 -16.44 -10.91 13.61
C ILE A 162 -15.41 -10.40 12.60
N ASP A 163 -15.72 -10.47 11.31
CA ASP A 163 -14.84 -9.99 10.24
C ASP A 163 -14.57 -8.48 10.36
N VAL A 164 -15.61 -7.68 10.57
CA VAL A 164 -15.49 -6.23 10.79
C VAL A 164 -14.69 -5.90 12.05
N LEU A 165 -14.89 -6.65 13.16
CA LEU A 165 -14.13 -6.45 14.38
C LEU A 165 -12.64 -6.77 14.19
N ILE A 166 -12.31 -7.88 13.53
CA ILE A 166 -10.91 -8.26 13.24
C ILE A 166 -10.27 -7.20 12.34
N THR A 167 -10.93 -6.81 11.27
CA THR A 167 -10.43 -5.79 10.34
C THR A 167 -10.25 -4.44 11.05
N GLY A 168 -11.24 -4.02 11.84
CA GLY A 168 -11.17 -2.80 12.64
C GLY A 168 -10.02 -2.83 13.66
N PHE A 169 -9.79 -3.96 14.32
CA PHE A 169 -8.68 -4.13 15.24
C PHE A 169 -7.31 -4.03 14.53
N ILE A 170 -7.17 -4.65 13.35
CA ILE A 170 -5.93 -4.54 12.55
C ILE A 170 -5.67 -3.08 12.14
N VAL A 171 -6.70 -2.36 11.71
CA VAL A 171 -6.60 -0.94 11.34
C VAL A 171 -6.22 -0.09 12.56
N PHE A 172 -6.86 -0.32 13.70
CA PHE A 172 -6.53 0.37 14.94
C PHE A 172 -5.08 0.10 15.36
N LEU A 173 -4.66 -1.15 15.36
CA LEU A 173 -3.30 -1.54 15.74
C LEU A 173 -2.25 -0.91 14.79
N SER A 174 -2.51 -0.91 13.49
CA SER A 174 -1.61 -0.29 12.51
C SER A 174 -1.46 1.21 12.73
N SER A 175 -2.55 1.90 13.03
CA SER A 175 -2.56 3.34 13.32
C SER A 175 -1.83 3.65 14.63
N PHE A 176 -2.06 2.85 15.66
CA PHE A 176 -1.38 2.98 16.95
C PHE A 176 0.14 2.79 16.82
N VAL A 177 0.57 1.74 16.12
CA VAL A 177 2.01 1.50 15.86
C VAL A 177 2.62 2.66 15.09
N ALA A 178 1.94 3.15 14.04
CA ALA A 178 2.44 4.26 13.25
C ALA A 178 2.57 5.56 14.08
N GLN A 179 1.60 5.84 14.94
CA GLN A 179 1.66 7.00 15.84
C GLN A 179 2.86 6.88 16.78
N THR A 180 3.04 5.73 17.43
CA THR A 180 4.16 5.48 18.34
C THR A 180 5.51 5.66 17.62
N VAL A 181 5.65 5.09 16.42
CA VAL A 181 6.87 5.24 15.61
C VAL A 181 7.10 6.70 15.20
N ASN A 182 6.06 7.43 14.83
CA ASN A 182 6.16 8.84 14.47
C ASN A 182 6.62 9.71 15.64
N GLU A 183 6.14 9.45 16.85
CA GLU A 183 6.56 10.15 18.07
C GLU A 183 8.03 9.91 18.42
N GLU A 184 8.56 8.72 18.10
CA GLU A 184 9.99 8.43 18.27
C GLU A 184 10.87 9.10 17.20
N ILE A 185 10.37 9.19 15.96
CA ILE A 185 11.10 9.82 14.84
C ILE A 185 11.11 11.35 14.98
N ASP A 186 9.97 11.94 15.34
CA ASP A 186 9.82 13.38 15.53
C ASP A 186 9.18 13.70 16.89
N PRO A 187 10.00 13.93 17.94
CA PRO A 187 9.52 14.25 19.29
C PRO A 187 8.63 15.50 19.38
N ARG A 188 8.66 16.38 18.36
CA ARG A 188 7.82 17.59 18.32
C ARG A 188 6.34 17.25 18.15
N MET A 189 6.02 16.07 17.67
CA MET A 189 4.63 15.62 17.55
C MET A 189 3.99 15.38 18.91
N LYS A 190 4.75 14.99 19.94
CA LYS A 190 4.28 14.87 21.33
C LYS A 190 3.79 16.20 21.93
N ASP A 191 4.47 17.31 21.60
CA ASP A 191 4.15 18.62 22.16
C ASP A 191 2.92 19.27 21.51
N SER A 192 2.50 18.81 20.34
CA SER A 192 1.33 19.37 19.63
C SER A 192 0.00 18.93 20.25
N GLU A 193 -0.07 17.75 20.84
CA GLU A 193 -1.29 17.26 21.52
C GLU A 193 -1.50 17.91 22.91
N VAL A 194 -0.42 18.30 23.58
CA VAL A 194 -0.48 18.93 24.91
C VAL A 194 -0.90 20.39 24.85
N ARG A 195 -0.79 21.06 23.71
CA ARG A 195 -1.14 22.50 23.54
C ARG A 195 -2.58 22.76 23.11
N VAL A 196 -3.43 21.78 23.02
CA VAL A 196 -4.85 21.91 22.63
C VAL A 196 -5.78 22.07 23.84
N TRP A 197 -5.23 22.13 25.06
CA TRP A 197 -5.96 22.37 26.32
C TRP A 197 -5.47 23.62 27.04
#